data_5badfdaa58d48e58bfb954a479bc6fe5
#
_entry.id   5badfdaa58d48e58bfb954a479bc6fe5
#
_cell.length_a   1.000
_cell.length_b   1.000
_cell.length_c   1.000
_cell.angle_alpha   90.00
_cell.angle_beta   90.00
_cell.angle_gamma   90.00
#
_symmetry.space_group_name_H-M   'P 1'
#
loop_
_entity.id
_entity.type
_entity.pdbx_description
1 polymer ?
#
loop_
_entity_poly.entity_id
_entity_poly.type
_entity_poly.pdbx_seq_one_letter_code
_entity_poly.pdbx_strand_id
1 'polypeptide(L)'
;MSASAVRRFVAWGSVIGRALWGLIAALVFLALGGLYGGIAMLSDPSGAALGMDTVLPLLPVADFRLPGVFLVVVMGFAPLLSAFGLAVRPRWAWTAAVERLSGRSWAWTAALALGLVLSVWLAVQGTLIGFRWPIQYVTALNAALILALALAPGVRHACRRRVRG
;
A
#
# COMPACT_ATOMS: atom_id res chain seq x y z
N MET A 1 -25.79 -31.84 -0.09
CA MET A 1 -24.90 -30.88 0.62
C MET A 1 -25.57 -30.49 1.95
N SER A 2 -24.93 -30.71 3.09
CA SER A 2 -25.55 -30.42 4.39
C SER A 2 -25.64 -28.90 4.62
N ALA A 3 -26.68 -28.44 5.32
CA ALA A 3 -26.91 -27.03 5.65
C ALA A 3 -25.72 -26.40 6.42
N SER A 4 -24.93 -27.22 7.12
CA SER A 4 -23.70 -26.80 7.79
C SER A 4 -22.55 -26.47 6.81
N ALA A 5 -22.46 -27.21 5.69
CA ALA A 5 -21.45 -26.94 4.64
C ALA A 5 -21.77 -25.64 3.90
N VAL A 6 -23.04 -25.37 3.60
CA VAL A 6 -23.49 -24.14 2.95
C VAL A 6 -23.22 -22.93 3.87
N ARG A 7 -23.53 -23.02 5.15
CA ARG A 7 -23.25 -21.94 6.12
C ARG A 7 -21.76 -21.64 6.26
N ARG A 8 -20.90 -22.66 6.28
CA ARG A 8 -19.43 -22.44 6.28
C ARG A 8 -18.95 -21.76 5.01
N PHE A 9 -19.47 -22.15 3.85
CA PHE A 9 -19.08 -21.57 2.57
C PHE A 9 -19.47 -20.07 2.47
N VAL A 10 -20.68 -19.71 2.92
CA VAL A 10 -21.15 -18.32 2.99
C VAL A 10 -20.34 -17.49 4.00
N ALA A 11 -20.05 -18.05 5.17
CA ALA A 11 -19.21 -17.39 6.19
C ALA A 11 -17.77 -17.14 5.68
N TRP A 12 -17.17 -18.09 4.98
CA TRP A 12 -15.85 -17.93 4.35
C TRP A 12 -15.85 -16.86 3.27
N GLY A 13 -16.86 -16.83 2.41
CA GLY A 13 -17.01 -15.78 1.39
C GLY A 13 -17.08 -14.37 1.97
N SER A 14 -17.79 -14.21 3.09
CA SER A 14 -17.91 -12.92 3.78
C SER A 14 -16.62 -12.47 4.48
N VAL A 15 -15.84 -13.40 5.02
CA VAL A 15 -14.54 -13.09 5.66
C VAL A 15 -13.50 -12.68 4.60
N ILE A 16 -13.45 -13.39 3.47
CA ILE A 16 -12.57 -13.04 2.34
C ILE A 16 -12.92 -11.65 1.80
N GLY A 17 -14.21 -11.36 1.63
CA GLY A 17 -14.68 -10.03 1.21
C GLY A 17 -14.23 -8.93 2.17
N ARG A 18 -14.39 -9.13 3.48
CA ARG A 18 -13.95 -8.17 4.50
C ARG A 18 -12.44 -7.91 4.49
N ALA A 19 -11.63 -8.97 4.37
CA ALA A 19 -10.18 -8.83 4.29
C ALA A 19 -9.73 -8.06 3.02
N LEU A 20 -10.38 -8.29 1.89
CA LEU A 20 -10.10 -7.56 0.65
C LEU A 20 -10.47 -6.07 0.79
N TRP A 21 -11.64 -5.76 1.36
CA TRP A 21 -12.04 -4.39 1.63
C TRP A 21 -11.15 -3.70 2.66
N GLY A 22 -10.67 -4.43 3.66
CA GLY A 22 -9.66 -3.96 4.61
C GLY A 22 -8.34 -3.59 3.92
N LEU A 23 -7.88 -4.41 2.95
CA LEU A 23 -6.70 -4.10 2.15
C LEU A 23 -6.90 -2.84 1.30
N ILE A 24 -8.05 -2.72 0.65
CA ILE A 24 -8.40 -1.52 -0.13
C ILE A 24 -8.40 -0.28 0.76
N ALA A 25 -9.02 -0.34 1.93
CA ALA A 25 -9.06 0.76 2.89
C ALA A 25 -7.66 1.16 3.39
N ALA A 26 -6.80 0.18 3.69
CA ALA A 26 -5.42 0.43 4.10
C ALA A 26 -4.58 1.10 2.99
N LEU A 27 -4.79 0.72 1.72
CA LEU A 27 -4.17 1.35 0.57
C LEU A 27 -4.66 2.79 0.35
N VAL A 28 -5.96 3.03 0.50
CA VAL A 28 -6.53 4.39 0.41
C VAL A 28 -6.00 5.27 1.55
N PHE A 29 -5.91 4.74 2.77
CA PHE A 29 -5.31 5.45 3.89
C PHE A 29 -3.85 5.82 3.63
N LEU A 30 -3.04 4.89 3.09
CA LEU A 30 -1.66 5.15 2.67
C LEU A 30 -1.61 6.27 1.63
N ALA A 31 -2.49 6.21 0.63
CA ALA A 31 -2.56 7.20 -0.44
C ALA A 31 -2.85 8.62 0.07
N LEU A 32 -3.82 8.75 0.98
CA LEU A 32 -4.16 10.05 1.57
C LEU A 32 -2.98 10.64 2.35
N GLY A 33 -2.29 9.82 3.14
CA GLY A 33 -1.08 10.23 3.86
C GLY A 33 0.06 10.61 2.92
N GLY A 34 0.29 9.80 1.87
CA GLY A 34 1.32 10.06 0.86
C GLY A 34 1.06 11.36 0.07
N LEU A 35 -0.18 11.60 -0.34
CA LEU A 35 -0.57 12.84 -1.02
C LEU A 35 -0.44 14.04 -0.09
N TYR A 36 -0.95 13.97 1.14
CA TYR A 36 -0.85 15.06 2.10
C TYR A 36 0.61 15.43 2.38
N GLY A 37 1.42 14.46 2.81
CA GLY A 37 2.83 14.70 3.14
C GLY A 37 3.65 15.13 1.92
N GLY A 38 3.41 14.49 0.77
CA GLY A 38 4.13 14.81 -0.46
C GLY A 38 3.81 16.20 -1.00
N ILE A 39 2.53 16.60 -1.00
CA ILE A 39 2.12 17.96 -1.42
C ILE A 39 2.70 19.00 -0.45
N ALA A 40 2.66 18.75 0.85
CA ALA A 40 3.23 19.66 1.84
C ALA A 40 4.76 19.86 1.61
N MET A 41 5.50 18.77 1.37
CA MET A 41 6.94 18.82 1.06
C MET A 41 7.24 19.52 -0.27
N LEU A 42 6.38 19.39 -1.27
CA LEU A 42 6.55 20.08 -2.56
C LEU A 42 6.21 21.56 -2.47
N SER A 43 5.25 21.92 -1.62
CA SER A 43 4.84 23.30 -1.39
C SER A 43 5.88 24.08 -0.55
N ASP A 44 6.51 23.40 0.40
CA ASP A 44 7.59 23.95 1.22
C ASP A 44 8.75 22.93 1.30
N PRO A 45 9.71 23.02 0.36
CA PRO A 45 10.86 22.11 0.31
C PRO A 45 11.83 22.23 1.49
N SER A 46 11.72 23.28 2.32
CA SER A 46 12.51 23.40 3.55
C SER A 46 12.02 22.42 4.64
N GLY A 47 10.76 21.96 4.54
CA GLY A 47 10.11 21.10 5.53
C GLY A 47 9.56 21.84 6.74
N ALA A 48 9.65 23.16 6.81
CA ALA A 48 9.19 23.97 7.95
C ALA A 48 7.66 23.80 8.15
N ALA A 49 6.88 23.73 7.07
CA ALA A 49 5.44 23.49 7.14
C ALA A 49 5.04 22.18 7.85
N LEU A 50 5.95 21.20 7.90
CA LEU A 50 5.76 19.93 8.60
C LEU A 50 6.58 19.83 9.90
N GLY A 51 7.29 20.88 10.29
CA GLY A 51 8.21 20.87 11.43
C GLY A 51 9.40 19.92 11.23
N MET A 52 9.84 19.74 9.98
CA MET A 52 10.91 18.80 9.59
C MET A 52 12.20 19.52 9.16
N ASP A 53 12.26 20.83 9.23
CA ASP A 53 13.43 21.67 8.91
C ASP A 53 14.68 21.23 9.71
N THR A 54 14.50 20.87 10.98
CA THR A 54 15.58 20.42 11.88
C THR A 54 16.18 19.08 11.51
N VAL A 55 15.50 18.25 10.70
CA VAL A 55 16.00 16.93 10.28
C VAL A 55 16.62 16.94 8.89
N LEU A 56 16.41 17.99 8.10
CA LEU A 56 16.97 18.11 6.77
C LEU A 56 18.52 17.92 6.74
N PRO A 57 19.29 18.49 7.69
CA PRO A 57 20.74 18.28 7.73
C PRO A 57 21.18 16.82 8.00
N LEU A 58 20.28 15.97 8.49
CA LEU A 58 20.55 14.55 8.75
C LEU A 58 20.28 13.67 7.52
N LEU A 59 19.67 14.22 6.47
CA LEU A 59 19.27 13.49 5.28
C LEU A 59 20.28 13.69 4.15
N PRO A 60 20.52 12.68 3.31
CA PRO A 60 21.41 12.78 2.16
C PRO A 60 20.74 13.47 0.96
N VAL A 61 19.93 14.51 1.22
CA VAL A 61 19.20 15.28 0.20
C VAL A 61 19.33 16.77 0.50
N ALA A 62 19.32 17.60 -0.54
CA ALA A 62 19.44 19.06 -0.41
C ALA A 62 18.13 19.72 0.10
N ASP A 63 16.99 19.12 -0.24
CA ASP A 63 15.66 19.60 0.15
C ASP A 63 14.63 18.45 0.14
N PHE A 64 13.38 18.74 0.51
CA PHE A 64 12.30 17.74 0.55
C PHE A 64 11.57 17.55 -0.79
N ARG A 65 12.04 18.09 -1.91
CA ARG A 65 11.38 17.89 -3.23
C ARG A 65 11.42 16.43 -3.67
N LEU A 66 12.58 15.78 -3.60
CA LEU A 66 12.72 14.38 -3.99
C LEU A 66 11.87 13.46 -3.11
N PRO A 67 11.93 13.53 -1.77
CA PRO A 67 10.99 12.83 -0.90
C PRO A 67 9.52 13.16 -1.19
N GLY A 68 9.19 14.41 -1.46
CA GLY A 68 7.84 14.85 -1.79
C GLY A 68 7.30 14.21 -3.07
N VAL A 69 8.08 14.19 -4.14
CA VAL A 69 7.72 13.50 -5.40
C VAL A 69 7.53 12.01 -5.15
N PHE A 70 8.44 11.36 -4.41
CA PHE A 70 8.31 9.95 -4.06
C PHE A 70 6.99 9.68 -3.30
N LEU A 71 6.67 10.50 -2.31
CA LEU A 71 5.43 10.37 -1.54
C LEU A 71 4.19 10.54 -2.42
N VAL A 72 4.15 11.55 -3.29
CA VAL A 72 3.00 11.77 -4.18
C VAL A 72 2.83 10.61 -5.16
N VAL A 73 3.90 10.20 -5.84
CA VAL A 73 3.81 9.21 -6.91
C VAL A 73 3.69 7.79 -6.36
N VAL A 74 4.61 7.40 -5.46
CA VAL A 74 4.72 6.02 -5.00
C VAL A 74 3.81 5.74 -3.83
N MET A 75 3.65 6.67 -2.89
CA MET A 75 2.81 6.47 -1.69
C MET A 75 1.42 7.11 -1.83
N GLY A 76 1.19 7.93 -2.85
CA GLY A 76 -0.10 8.56 -3.15
C GLY A 76 -0.82 7.87 -4.30
N PHE A 77 -0.37 8.11 -5.54
CA PHE A 77 -1.06 7.60 -6.72
C PHE A 77 -1.00 6.08 -6.89
N ALA A 78 0.13 5.44 -6.62
CA ALA A 78 0.26 4.00 -6.83
C ALA A 78 -0.65 3.17 -5.90
N PRO A 79 -0.85 3.49 -4.60
CA PRO A 79 -1.83 2.80 -3.77
C PRO A 79 -3.27 3.03 -4.22
N LEU A 80 -3.64 4.23 -4.73
CA LEU A 80 -4.98 4.47 -5.30
C LEU A 80 -5.22 3.59 -6.53
N LEU A 81 -4.23 3.51 -7.41
CA LEU A 81 -4.30 2.66 -8.59
C LEU A 81 -4.43 1.17 -8.20
N SER A 82 -3.67 0.72 -7.18
CA SER A 82 -3.78 -0.62 -6.64
C SER A 82 -5.16 -0.90 -6.03
N ALA A 83 -5.68 0.02 -5.22
CA ALA A 83 -7.01 -0.07 -4.61
C ALA A 83 -8.11 -0.17 -5.68
N PHE A 84 -8.05 0.70 -6.70
CA PHE A 84 -8.91 0.64 -7.87
C PHE A 84 -8.81 -0.72 -8.59
N GLY A 85 -7.60 -1.20 -8.84
CA GLY A 85 -7.37 -2.47 -9.48
C GLY A 85 -7.90 -3.67 -8.71
N LEU A 86 -7.87 -3.63 -7.36
CA LEU A 86 -8.45 -4.65 -6.49
C LEU A 86 -9.99 -4.62 -6.50
N ALA A 87 -10.57 -3.41 -6.53
CA ALA A 87 -12.02 -3.21 -6.52
C ALA A 87 -12.67 -3.55 -7.87
N VAL A 88 -12.15 -3.01 -8.96
CA VAL A 88 -12.75 -3.05 -10.31
C VAL A 88 -12.23 -4.23 -11.14
N ARG A 89 -10.99 -4.68 -10.87
CA ARG A 89 -10.29 -5.78 -11.57
C ARG A 89 -10.23 -5.56 -13.09
N PRO A 90 -9.76 -4.39 -13.55
CA PRO A 90 -9.67 -4.11 -14.98
C PRO A 90 -8.66 -5.06 -15.64
N ARG A 91 -8.93 -5.42 -16.90
CA ARG A 91 -8.02 -6.24 -17.70
C ARG A 91 -7.27 -5.33 -18.68
N TRP A 92 -6.08 -4.93 -18.30
CA TRP A 92 -5.24 -4.12 -19.16
C TRP A 92 -4.16 -4.99 -19.82
N ALA A 93 -3.92 -4.78 -21.11
CA ALA A 93 -2.95 -5.58 -21.86
C ALA A 93 -1.52 -5.46 -21.27
N TRP A 94 -1.15 -4.27 -20.81
CA TRP A 94 0.18 -4.00 -20.24
C TRP A 94 0.42 -4.69 -18.88
N THR A 95 -0.64 -5.06 -18.15
CA THR A 95 -0.50 -5.78 -16.87
C THR A 95 -0.31 -7.28 -17.05
N ALA A 96 -0.52 -7.80 -18.27
CA ALA A 96 -0.48 -9.25 -18.55
C ALA A 96 0.88 -9.89 -18.24
N ALA A 97 1.99 -9.14 -18.37
CA ALA A 97 3.32 -9.63 -18.02
C ALA A 97 3.47 -9.86 -16.51
N VAL A 98 3.06 -8.87 -15.70
CA VAL A 98 3.08 -8.96 -14.23
C VAL A 98 2.21 -10.11 -13.75
N GLU A 99 1.02 -10.29 -14.34
CA GLU A 99 0.09 -11.36 -13.98
C GLU A 99 0.60 -12.75 -14.37
N ARG A 100 1.34 -12.86 -15.49
CA ARG A 100 1.99 -14.12 -15.88
C ARG A 100 3.09 -14.53 -14.90
N LEU A 101 3.94 -13.57 -14.50
CA LEU A 101 5.06 -13.81 -13.59
C LEU A 101 4.60 -14.12 -12.17
N SER A 102 3.60 -13.38 -11.66
CA SER A 102 3.11 -13.53 -10.28
C SER A 102 2.06 -14.63 -10.12
N GLY A 103 1.41 -15.08 -11.21
CA GLY A 103 0.25 -15.96 -11.17
C GLY A 103 -0.99 -15.36 -10.50
N ARG A 104 -0.99 -14.03 -10.29
CA ARG A 104 -2.03 -13.27 -9.57
C ARG A 104 -2.37 -11.99 -10.30
N SER A 105 -3.43 -11.29 -9.82
CA SER A 105 -3.77 -9.99 -10.36
C SER A 105 -2.63 -8.98 -10.13
N TRP A 106 -2.38 -8.13 -11.09
CA TRP A 106 -1.36 -7.08 -11.01
C TRP A 106 -1.57 -6.16 -9.78
N ALA A 107 -2.83 -5.85 -9.46
CA ALA A 107 -3.16 -4.99 -8.33
C ALA A 107 -2.79 -5.62 -6.98
N TRP A 108 -2.91 -6.95 -6.83
CA TRP A 108 -2.42 -7.66 -5.65
C TRP A 108 -0.89 -7.59 -5.55
N THR A 109 -0.20 -7.81 -6.67
CA THR A 109 1.27 -7.71 -6.72
C THR A 109 1.75 -6.31 -6.37
N ALA A 110 1.06 -5.28 -6.92
CA ALA A 110 1.33 -3.89 -6.60
C ALA A 110 1.08 -3.57 -5.11
N ALA A 111 -0.03 -4.04 -4.52
CA ALA A 111 -0.30 -3.85 -3.10
C ALA A 111 0.78 -4.48 -2.20
N LEU A 112 1.24 -5.69 -2.54
CA LEU A 112 2.33 -6.34 -1.81
C LEU A 112 3.64 -5.56 -1.94
N ALA A 113 4.00 -5.14 -3.16
CA ALA A 113 5.18 -4.33 -3.42
C ALA A 113 5.14 -2.99 -2.66
N LEU A 114 3.99 -2.32 -2.63
CA LEU A 114 3.80 -1.07 -1.87
C LEU A 114 3.99 -1.26 -0.37
N GLY A 115 3.47 -2.35 0.21
CA GLY A 115 3.71 -2.69 1.61
C GLY A 115 5.19 -2.90 1.92
N LEU A 116 5.93 -3.56 1.03
CA LEU A 116 7.38 -3.75 1.16
C LEU A 116 8.15 -2.43 1.00
N VAL A 117 7.84 -1.64 -0.03
CA VAL A 117 8.48 -0.33 -0.25
C VAL A 117 8.24 0.60 0.93
N LEU A 118 7.01 0.63 1.49
CA LEU A 118 6.70 1.40 2.69
C LEU A 118 7.51 0.92 3.89
N SER A 119 7.68 -0.39 4.07
CA SER A 119 8.49 -0.94 5.16
C SER A 119 9.96 -0.55 5.04
N VAL A 120 10.52 -0.61 3.82
CA VAL A 120 11.90 -0.16 3.55
C VAL A 120 12.03 1.34 3.80
N TRP A 121 11.08 2.14 3.31
CA TRP A 121 11.06 3.59 3.55
C TRP A 121 11.07 3.93 5.04
N LEU A 122 10.24 3.26 5.85
CA LEU A 122 10.20 3.44 7.29
C LEU A 122 11.50 2.97 7.98
N ALA A 123 12.11 1.88 7.50
CA ALA A 123 13.41 1.44 8.01
C ALA A 123 14.49 2.49 7.75
N VAL A 124 14.54 3.05 6.54
CA VAL A 124 15.47 4.14 6.19
C VAL A 124 15.21 5.38 7.06
N GLN A 125 13.96 5.81 7.22
CA GLN A 125 13.63 6.91 8.13
C GLN A 125 14.06 6.61 9.57
N GLY A 126 13.77 5.40 10.06
CA GLY A 126 14.13 4.99 11.42
C GLY A 126 15.65 5.02 11.68
N THR A 127 16.46 4.68 10.67
CA THR A 127 17.93 4.72 10.79
C THR A 127 18.50 6.13 10.69
N LEU A 128 17.93 7.00 9.86
CA LEU A 128 18.44 8.35 9.63
C LEU A 128 17.97 9.36 10.67
N ILE A 129 16.70 9.35 11.03
CA ILE A 129 16.08 10.37 11.88
C ILE A 129 15.42 9.81 13.15
N GLY A 130 15.36 8.49 13.28
CA GLY A 130 14.67 7.80 14.37
C GLY A 130 13.15 7.88 14.26
N PHE A 131 12.46 7.17 15.17
CA PHE A 131 11.00 7.23 15.30
C PHE A 131 10.63 8.33 16.29
N ARG A 132 10.42 9.55 15.80
CA ARG A 132 10.14 10.75 16.61
C ARG A 132 8.70 11.21 16.54
N TRP A 133 8.01 10.94 15.43
CA TRP A 133 6.64 11.41 15.19
C TRP A 133 5.61 10.29 15.27
N PRO A 134 4.44 10.52 15.90
CA PRO A 134 3.36 9.53 15.99
C PRO A 134 2.94 8.97 14.64
N ILE A 135 2.99 9.79 13.59
CA ILE A 135 2.63 9.38 12.21
C ILE A 135 3.50 8.22 11.71
N GLN A 136 4.76 8.10 12.12
CA GLN A 136 5.65 7.00 11.72
C GLN A 136 5.14 5.66 12.27
N TYR A 137 4.65 5.62 13.52
CA TYR A 137 4.05 4.41 14.11
C TYR A 137 2.75 4.03 13.44
N VAL A 138 1.89 5.02 13.15
CA VAL A 138 0.64 4.80 12.41
C VAL A 138 0.94 4.24 11.02
N THR A 139 1.93 4.79 10.34
CA THR A 139 2.34 4.33 9.00
C THR A 139 2.98 2.94 9.04
N ALA A 140 3.75 2.63 10.09
CA ALA A 140 4.32 1.30 10.30
C ALA A 140 3.23 0.24 10.54
N LEU A 141 2.25 0.57 11.37
CA LEU A 141 1.07 -0.28 11.57
C LEU A 141 0.31 -0.52 10.27
N ASN A 142 0.12 0.53 9.47
CA ASN A 142 -0.53 0.42 8.16
C ASN A 142 0.28 -0.44 7.18
N ALA A 143 1.62 -0.34 7.16
CA ALA A 143 2.49 -1.21 6.36
C ALA A 143 2.31 -2.68 6.75
N ALA A 144 2.34 -2.98 8.06
CA ALA A 144 2.11 -4.31 8.58
C ALA A 144 0.72 -4.84 8.21
N LEU A 145 -0.30 -3.99 8.31
CA LEU A 145 -1.68 -4.32 7.95
C LEU A 145 -1.81 -4.65 6.45
N ILE A 146 -1.23 -3.82 5.56
CA ILE A 146 -1.21 -4.07 4.11
C ILE A 146 -0.58 -5.43 3.82
N LEU A 147 0.60 -5.71 4.39
CA LEU A 147 1.30 -6.98 4.17
C LEU A 147 0.52 -8.17 4.73
N ALA A 148 0.00 -8.08 5.95
CA ALA A 148 -0.79 -9.14 6.57
C ALA A 148 -2.04 -9.46 5.76
N LEU A 149 -2.79 -8.44 5.32
CA LEU A 149 -4.00 -8.62 4.52
C LEU A 149 -3.69 -9.13 3.11
N ALA A 150 -2.65 -8.60 2.45
CA ALA A 150 -2.22 -9.09 1.13
C ALA A 150 -1.77 -10.56 1.18
N LEU A 151 -1.09 -10.98 2.25
CA LEU A 151 -0.62 -12.33 2.45
C LEU A 151 -1.69 -13.28 3.00
N ALA A 152 -2.82 -12.78 3.49
CA ALA A 152 -3.91 -13.60 4.00
C ALA A 152 -4.37 -14.63 2.94
N PRO A 153 -4.52 -15.93 3.31
CA PRO A 153 -4.83 -16.99 2.34
C PRO A 153 -6.09 -16.70 1.52
N GLY A 154 -7.13 -16.14 2.13
CA GLY A 154 -8.36 -15.78 1.45
C GLY A 154 -8.17 -14.73 0.36
N VAL A 155 -7.41 -13.64 0.64
CA VAL A 155 -7.10 -12.58 -0.33
C VAL A 155 -6.21 -13.14 -1.44
N ARG A 156 -5.19 -13.93 -1.09
CA ARG A 156 -4.31 -14.60 -2.05
C ARG A 156 -5.10 -15.49 -3.02
N HIS A 157 -6.07 -16.26 -2.53
CA HIS A 157 -6.94 -17.09 -3.37
C HIS A 157 -7.89 -16.27 -4.24
N ALA A 158 -8.49 -15.21 -3.69
CA ALA A 158 -9.41 -14.33 -4.42
C ALA A 158 -8.71 -13.56 -5.57
N CYS A 159 -7.39 -13.32 -5.45
CA CYS A 159 -6.58 -12.63 -6.44
C CYS A 159 -5.82 -13.57 -7.38
N ARG A 160 -6.00 -14.89 -7.30
CA ARG A 160 -5.39 -15.83 -8.25
C ARG A 160 -5.95 -15.59 -9.65
N ARG A 161 -5.07 -15.64 -10.65
CA ARG A 161 -5.46 -15.62 -12.05
C ARG A 161 -6.25 -16.89 -12.36
N ARG A 162 -7.51 -16.75 -12.78
CA ARG A 162 -8.25 -17.87 -13.37
C ARG A 162 -7.73 -18.04 -14.79
N VAL A 163 -6.88 -19.03 -15.01
CA VAL A 163 -6.59 -19.50 -16.37
C VAL A 163 -7.89 -20.08 -16.89
N ARG A 164 -8.54 -19.40 -17.84
CA ARG A 164 -9.59 -20.02 -18.63
C ARG A 164 -8.88 -20.92 -19.64
N GLY A 165 -9.07 -22.22 -19.47
CA GLY A 165 -8.87 -23.18 -20.54
C GLY A 165 -9.85 -22.90 -21.66
#